data_bfb2fc7f7537777540b93dde499f0a62
#
_entry.id   bfb2fc7f7537777540b93dde499f0a62
#
_cell.length_a   1.000
_cell.length_b   1.000
_cell.length_c   1.000
_cell.angle_alpha   90.00
_cell.angle_beta   90.00
_cell.angle_gamma   90.00
#
_symmetry.space_group_name_H-M   'P 1'
#
loop_
_entity.id
_entity.type
_entity.pdbx_description
1 polymer ?
#
loop_
_entity_poly.entity_id
_entity_poly.type
_entity_poly.pdbx_seq_one_letter_code
_entity_poly.pdbx_strand_id
1 'polypeptide(L)'
;MLLSMTPFPTVSTAPVTGVGPRAARSLTAEFARHNEATTALVIGADHSSAVVAAAVEALLPGDTLILVAGERSTAELLRDHITGLGSWIADRVRIVDSLAEAEPADVVVLGEPLTGTAEEARAVLDGLSKYLTDGAVVSVATPATPGRTGGAAAELFRQSALFGVGSDLVVRNQPPLRIHKLRFSRADTAKAATLAPAYRPSSVPVTRSMHIDSNGVAAAGIALGLAALARSARPASKLWLLPALAAAPVAAFFRDPERDTPTDPRAVVAASDGKVLSVERLTDERLGEGEFLRVAVFLSVLDVHVNRVPVAGRVTDYFVIDGGYANAMTAAAEHNVAAYTVLDTDHGTVGVVQRTGLIARRIVQRTPVGTLVARGERMGLIRFGSRTDVYLPADRADATVTVGDRVIGASSVIARWR
;
A
#
# COMPACT_ATOMS: atom_id res chain seq x y z
N MET A 1 -32.02 33.77 -11.07
CA MET A 1 -30.62 34.15 -10.79
C MET A 1 -29.79 32.90 -10.99
N LEU A 2 -29.30 32.70 -12.22
CA LEU A 2 -28.54 31.53 -12.65
C LEU A 2 -27.13 31.65 -12.07
N LEU A 3 -26.80 30.80 -11.10
CA LEU A 3 -25.42 30.62 -10.64
C LEU A 3 -24.63 29.99 -11.78
N SER A 4 -23.77 30.79 -12.40
CA SER A 4 -22.75 30.39 -13.34
C SER A 4 -21.87 29.33 -12.66
N MET A 5 -22.00 28.07 -13.06
CA MET A 5 -21.06 27.01 -12.73
C MET A 5 -19.75 27.35 -13.44
N THR A 6 -18.75 27.80 -12.69
CA THR A 6 -17.38 27.92 -13.20
C THR A 6 -16.93 26.55 -13.67
N PRO A 7 -16.49 26.39 -14.93
CA PRO A 7 -15.87 25.15 -15.37
C PRO A 7 -14.64 24.87 -14.52
N PHE A 8 -14.34 23.60 -14.31
CA PHE A 8 -13.07 23.19 -13.68
C PHE A 8 -11.93 23.99 -14.31
N PRO A 9 -10.99 24.53 -13.50
CA PRO A 9 -9.87 25.30 -14.05
C PRO A 9 -9.14 24.45 -15.07
N THR A 10 -9.07 24.91 -16.31
CA THR A 10 -8.27 24.31 -17.35
C THR A 10 -6.82 24.35 -16.91
N VAL A 11 -6.26 23.19 -16.62
CA VAL A 11 -4.86 23.02 -16.20
C VAL A 11 -3.95 23.59 -17.29
N SER A 12 -3.04 24.47 -16.88
CA SER A 12 -2.03 25.11 -17.71
C SER A 12 -1.28 24.08 -18.56
N THR A 13 -1.28 24.29 -19.87
CA THR A 13 -0.62 23.46 -20.88
C THR A 13 0.91 23.66 -20.89
N ALA A 14 1.60 23.07 -19.91
CA ALA A 14 2.98 22.65 -20.10
C ALA A 14 2.95 21.13 -20.37
N PRO A 15 3.79 20.56 -21.24
CA PRO A 15 3.75 19.15 -21.55
C PRO A 15 4.12 18.35 -20.31
N VAL A 16 3.13 18.02 -19.48
CA VAL A 16 3.27 16.99 -18.46
C VAL A 16 3.17 15.70 -19.24
N THR A 17 4.30 15.05 -19.45
CA THR A 17 4.34 13.72 -20.02
C THR A 17 3.47 12.83 -19.16
N GLY A 18 2.48 12.17 -19.75
CA GLY A 18 1.30 11.60 -19.10
C GLY A 18 1.60 10.49 -18.09
N VAL A 19 0.55 9.95 -17.52
CA VAL A 19 0.58 8.81 -16.60
C VAL A 19 0.93 7.55 -17.39
N GLY A 20 2.13 7.00 -17.16
CA GLY A 20 2.55 5.74 -17.78
C GLY A 20 1.91 4.51 -17.12
N PRO A 21 2.01 3.31 -17.73
CA PRO A 21 1.28 2.10 -17.30
C PRO A 21 1.49 1.69 -15.82
N ARG A 22 2.69 1.94 -15.26
CA ARG A 22 2.96 1.64 -13.84
C ARG A 22 2.28 2.61 -12.88
N ALA A 23 2.25 3.88 -13.24
CA ALA A 23 1.56 4.89 -12.46
C ALA A 23 0.04 4.69 -12.56
N ALA A 24 -0.46 4.34 -13.74
CA ALA A 24 -1.85 3.99 -13.97
C ALA A 24 -2.31 2.83 -13.07
N ARG A 25 -1.57 1.72 -13.04
CA ARG A 25 -1.87 0.59 -12.14
C ARG A 25 -1.85 0.99 -10.66
N SER A 26 -0.97 1.91 -10.26
CA SER A 26 -0.96 2.40 -8.89
C SER A 26 -2.16 3.30 -8.58
N LEU A 27 -2.59 4.13 -9.53
CA LEU A 27 -3.79 4.96 -9.43
C LEU A 27 -5.06 4.12 -9.31
N THR A 28 -5.19 3.06 -10.12
CA THR A 28 -6.36 2.17 -10.14
C THR A 28 -6.27 1.03 -9.12
N ALA A 29 -5.20 0.96 -8.33
CA ALA A 29 -4.93 -0.18 -7.45
C ALA A 29 -6.01 -0.40 -6.38
N GLU A 30 -6.69 0.65 -5.92
CA GLU A 30 -7.79 0.49 -4.97
C GLU A 30 -9.01 -0.15 -5.63
N PHE A 31 -9.30 0.17 -6.89
CA PHE A 31 -10.35 -0.50 -7.66
C PHE A 31 -10.01 -1.97 -7.92
N ALA A 32 -8.77 -2.25 -8.34
CA ALA A 32 -8.30 -3.60 -8.66
C ALA A 32 -8.24 -4.58 -7.47
N ARG A 33 -8.40 -4.10 -6.22
CA ARG A 33 -8.33 -4.95 -5.03
C ARG A 33 -9.67 -5.37 -4.46
N HIS A 34 -10.78 -4.79 -4.94
CA HIS A 34 -12.12 -5.17 -4.52
C HIS A 34 -12.53 -6.49 -5.20
N ASN A 35 -13.11 -7.42 -4.42
CA ASN A 35 -13.68 -8.68 -4.90
C ASN A 35 -15.21 -8.67 -4.88
N GLU A 36 -15.82 -7.59 -4.44
CA GLU A 36 -17.25 -7.32 -4.49
C GLU A 36 -17.56 -6.26 -5.54
N ALA A 37 -18.81 -6.23 -6.01
CA ALA A 37 -19.27 -5.24 -6.98
C ALA A 37 -18.92 -3.82 -6.52
N THR A 38 -18.12 -3.11 -7.29
CA THR A 38 -17.53 -1.83 -6.91
C THR A 38 -17.71 -0.84 -8.06
N THR A 39 -18.05 0.39 -7.72
CA THR A 39 -18.12 1.49 -8.68
C THR A 39 -16.84 2.30 -8.66
N ALA A 40 -16.19 2.44 -9.80
CA ALA A 40 -15.04 3.32 -10.01
C ALA A 40 -15.38 4.50 -10.92
N LEU A 41 -14.88 5.68 -10.59
CA LEU A 41 -15.02 6.92 -11.36
C LEU A 41 -13.64 7.42 -11.78
N VAL A 42 -13.40 7.52 -13.09
CA VAL A 42 -12.15 8.07 -13.66
C VAL A 42 -12.44 9.42 -14.30
N ILE A 43 -11.70 10.44 -13.88
CA ILE A 43 -11.88 11.83 -14.33
C ILE A 43 -10.62 12.30 -15.05
N GLY A 44 -10.76 12.95 -16.21
CA GLY A 44 -9.65 13.55 -16.95
C GLY A 44 -8.77 12.54 -17.67
N ALA A 45 -9.37 11.50 -18.25
CA ALA A 45 -8.67 10.51 -19.06
C ALA A 45 -9.32 10.36 -20.44
N ASP A 46 -8.53 10.14 -21.46
CA ASP A 46 -8.97 9.89 -22.83
C ASP A 46 -8.81 8.40 -23.23
N HIS A 47 -9.22 8.06 -24.46
CA HIS A 47 -9.19 6.70 -24.97
C HIS A 47 -7.78 6.10 -25.09
N SER A 48 -6.72 6.93 -25.15
CA SER A 48 -5.32 6.50 -25.23
C SER A 48 -4.68 6.43 -23.84
N SER A 49 -5.39 6.83 -22.78
CA SER A 49 -4.87 6.90 -21.41
C SER A 49 -4.55 5.52 -20.85
N ALA A 50 -3.33 5.38 -20.33
CA ALA A 50 -2.96 4.18 -19.57
C ALA A 50 -3.85 3.96 -18.34
N VAL A 51 -4.48 5.02 -17.79
CA VAL A 51 -5.40 4.92 -16.64
C VAL A 51 -6.69 4.24 -17.05
N VAL A 52 -7.26 4.58 -18.22
CA VAL A 52 -8.44 3.90 -18.76
C VAL A 52 -8.12 2.41 -19.01
N ALA A 53 -6.99 2.12 -19.66
CA ALA A 53 -6.57 0.74 -19.88
C ALA A 53 -6.42 -0.06 -18.59
N ALA A 54 -5.78 0.53 -17.56
CA ALA A 54 -5.60 -0.12 -16.25
C ALA A 54 -6.92 -0.29 -15.48
N ALA A 55 -7.86 0.66 -15.60
CA ALA A 55 -9.18 0.55 -14.98
C ALA A 55 -10.03 -0.54 -15.65
N VAL A 56 -9.98 -0.64 -16.97
CA VAL A 56 -10.65 -1.71 -17.73
C VAL A 56 -10.06 -3.08 -17.42
N GLU A 57 -8.73 -3.20 -17.32
CA GLU A 57 -8.05 -4.45 -16.92
C GLU A 57 -8.47 -4.91 -15.51
N ALA A 58 -8.85 -3.98 -14.64
CA ALA A 58 -9.24 -4.27 -13.26
C ALA A 58 -10.72 -4.67 -13.09
N LEU A 59 -11.55 -4.55 -14.13
CA LEU A 59 -13.00 -4.85 -14.06
C LEU A 59 -13.27 -6.32 -13.72
N LEU A 60 -14.12 -6.52 -12.73
CA LEU A 60 -14.68 -7.81 -12.34
C LEU A 60 -16.18 -7.90 -12.67
N PRO A 61 -16.77 -9.12 -12.68
CA PRO A 61 -18.21 -9.27 -12.81
C PRO A 61 -18.96 -8.49 -11.72
N GLY A 62 -19.90 -7.64 -12.11
CA GLY A 62 -20.67 -6.79 -11.20
C GLY A 62 -20.12 -5.38 -11.00
N ASP A 63 -18.88 -5.10 -11.42
CA ASP A 63 -18.32 -3.75 -11.32
C ASP A 63 -18.95 -2.77 -12.29
N THR A 64 -18.87 -1.49 -11.95
CA THR A 64 -19.23 -0.37 -12.83
C THR A 64 -18.04 0.58 -12.92
N LEU A 65 -17.63 0.90 -14.13
CA LEU A 65 -16.61 1.92 -14.42
C LEU A 65 -17.25 3.13 -15.08
N ILE A 66 -17.15 4.29 -14.43
CA ILE A 66 -17.65 5.56 -14.98
C ILE A 66 -16.45 6.35 -15.49
N LEU A 67 -16.47 6.72 -16.79
CA LEU A 67 -15.44 7.54 -17.41
C LEU A 67 -16.02 8.94 -17.72
N VAL A 68 -15.40 9.98 -17.17
CA VAL A 68 -15.78 11.38 -17.43
C VAL A 68 -14.91 11.91 -18.57
N ALA A 69 -15.50 12.17 -19.71
CA ALA A 69 -14.79 12.62 -20.91
C ALA A 69 -14.42 14.10 -20.88
N GLY A 70 -15.21 14.94 -20.23
CA GLY A 70 -15.02 16.41 -20.22
C GLY A 70 -15.44 17.12 -21.49
N GLU A 71 -15.24 16.49 -22.65
CA GLU A 71 -15.62 17.02 -23.96
C GLU A 71 -16.33 15.94 -24.80
N ARG A 72 -17.29 16.35 -25.61
CA ARG A 72 -18.11 15.43 -26.47
C ARG A 72 -17.22 14.62 -27.43
N SER A 73 -16.23 15.25 -28.06
CA SER A 73 -15.30 14.59 -28.98
C SER A 73 -14.51 13.47 -28.30
N THR A 74 -14.07 13.69 -27.08
CA THR A 74 -13.38 12.68 -26.23
C THR A 74 -14.34 11.56 -25.85
N ALA A 75 -15.61 11.89 -25.54
CA ALA A 75 -16.62 10.89 -25.21
C ALA A 75 -16.92 9.95 -26.40
N GLU A 76 -16.98 10.46 -27.61
CA GLU A 76 -17.19 9.64 -28.82
C GLU A 76 -16.03 8.66 -29.02
N LEU A 77 -14.79 9.15 -28.96
CA LEU A 77 -13.59 8.30 -29.07
C LEU A 77 -13.51 7.24 -27.98
N LEU A 78 -13.89 7.59 -26.74
CA LEU A 78 -13.96 6.63 -25.63
C LEU A 78 -15.03 5.57 -25.90
N ARG A 79 -16.24 5.93 -26.39
CA ARG A 79 -17.30 4.98 -26.69
C ARG A 79 -16.87 3.99 -27.77
N ASP A 80 -16.24 4.48 -28.83
CA ASP A 80 -15.72 3.65 -29.92
C ASP A 80 -14.64 2.70 -29.40
N HIS A 81 -13.71 3.21 -28.58
CA HIS A 81 -12.65 2.41 -27.97
C HIS A 81 -13.22 1.30 -27.07
N ILE A 82 -14.11 1.64 -26.14
CA ILE A 82 -14.71 0.68 -25.18
C ILE A 82 -15.57 -0.36 -25.92
N THR A 83 -16.34 0.06 -26.90
CA THR A 83 -17.14 -0.86 -27.75
C THR A 83 -16.24 -1.84 -28.51
N GLY A 84 -15.07 -1.38 -28.97
CA GLY A 84 -14.08 -2.19 -29.67
C GLY A 84 -13.41 -3.26 -28.74
N LEU A 85 -13.46 -3.09 -27.44
CA LEU A 85 -12.93 -4.08 -26.47
C LEU A 85 -13.91 -5.25 -26.21
N GLY A 86 -15.15 -5.17 -26.70
CA GLY A 86 -16.16 -6.23 -26.61
C GLY A 86 -17.30 -5.91 -25.65
N SER A 87 -18.43 -6.61 -25.84
CA SER A 87 -19.67 -6.36 -25.13
C SER A 87 -19.54 -6.51 -23.60
N TRP A 88 -18.77 -7.49 -23.15
CA TRP A 88 -18.56 -7.72 -21.72
C TRP A 88 -18.01 -6.48 -20.99
N ILE A 89 -17.09 -5.74 -21.63
CA ILE A 89 -16.54 -4.49 -21.11
C ILE A 89 -17.54 -3.36 -21.32
N ALA A 90 -18.12 -3.23 -22.53
CA ALA A 90 -19.03 -2.16 -22.87
C ALA A 90 -20.26 -2.09 -21.94
N ASP A 91 -20.77 -3.24 -21.49
CA ASP A 91 -21.91 -3.33 -20.59
C ASP A 91 -21.61 -2.83 -19.16
N ARG A 92 -20.32 -2.68 -18.79
CA ARG A 92 -19.85 -2.27 -17.47
C ARG A 92 -19.22 -0.89 -17.42
N VAL A 93 -18.98 -0.30 -18.59
CA VAL A 93 -18.37 1.02 -18.70
C VAL A 93 -19.42 2.04 -19.13
N ARG A 94 -19.66 3.02 -18.28
CA ARG A 94 -20.52 4.16 -18.56
C ARG A 94 -19.65 5.39 -18.85
N ILE A 95 -19.89 6.02 -19.99
CA ILE A 95 -19.20 7.24 -20.40
C ILE A 95 -20.17 8.41 -20.27
N VAL A 96 -19.75 9.42 -19.50
CA VAL A 96 -20.52 10.65 -19.26
C VAL A 96 -19.75 11.85 -19.80
N ASP A 97 -20.48 12.82 -20.31
CA ASP A 97 -19.88 14.01 -20.94
C ASP A 97 -19.37 15.00 -19.88
N SER A 98 -20.00 14.98 -18.70
CA SER A 98 -19.61 15.86 -17.59
C SER A 98 -19.65 15.15 -16.26
N LEU A 99 -18.86 15.66 -15.30
CA LEU A 99 -18.84 15.13 -13.93
C LEU A 99 -20.21 15.25 -13.22
N ALA A 100 -21.04 16.23 -13.63
CA ALA A 100 -22.38 16.42 -13.05
C ALA A 100 -23.33 15.24 -13.32
N GLU A 101 -23.05 14.41 -14.32
CA GLU A 101 -23.82 13.23 -14.70
C GLU A 101 -23.33 11.94 -14.01
N ALA A 102 -22.19 12.04 -13.31
CA ALA A 102 -21.60 10.90 -12.62
C ALA A 102 -22.33 10.62 -11.29
N GLU A 103 -22.47 9.35 -10.98
CA GLU A 103 -22.96 8.86 -9.69
C GLU A 103 -21.81 8.75 -8.68
N PRO A 104 -22.09 8.76 -7.36
CA PRO A 104 -21.08 8.50 -6.34
C PRO A 104 -20.43 7.13 -6.55
N ALA A 105 -19.12 7.07 -6.29
CA ALA A 105 -18.28 5.91 -6.52
C ALA A 105 -17.47 5.53 -5.26
N ASP A 106 -17.10 4.25 -5.16
CA ASP A 106 -16.26 3.70 -4.10
C ASP A 106 -14.78 4.04 -4.32
N VAL A 107 -14.39 4.21 -5.57
CA VAL A 107 -13.03 4.61 -5.95
C VAL A 107 -13.09 5.72 -6.99
N VAL A 108 -12.48 6.87 -6.68
CA VAL A 108 -12.35 7.99 -7.62
C VAL A 108 -10.89 8.16 -8.01
N VAL A 109 -10.62 8.17 -9.30
CA VAL A 109 -9.27 8.28 -9.87
C VAL A 109 -9.18 9.55 -10.70
N LEU A 110 -8.23 10.43 -10.39
CA LEU A 110 -7.84 11.50 -11.28
C LEU A 110 -6.85 10.94 -12.30
N GLY A 111 -7.25 10.91 -13.57
CA GLY A 111 -6.48 10.33 -14.68
C GLY A 111 -5.23 11.13 -15.03
N GLU A 112 -5.19 12.41 -14.66
CA GLU A 112 -4.05 13.31 -14.87
C GLU A 112 -3.43 13.74 -13.54
N PRO A 113 -2.09 13.98 -13.50
CA PRO A 113 -1.43 14.49 -12.31
C PRO A 113 -1.92 15.88 -11.95
N LEU A 114 -2.24 16.11 -10.67
CA LEU A 114 -2.52 17.45 -10.17
C LEU A 114 -1.26 18.30 -10.16
N THR A 115 -1.37 19.44 -10.81
CA THR A 115 -0.35 20.49 -10.90
C THR A 115 -0.97 21.83 -10.48
N GLY A 116 -0.21 22.93 -10.50
CA GLY A 116 -0.71 24.25 -10.17
C GLY A 116 -0.58 24.59 -8.67
N THR A 117 -1.47 25.44 -8.19
CA THR A 117 -1.45 25.99 -6.82
C THR A 117 -2.04 25.04 -5.79
N ALA A 118 -1.76 25.27 -4.51
CA ALA A 118 -2.37 24.53 -3.41
C ALA A 118 -3.89 24.76 -3.31
N GLU A 119 -4.35 25.96 -3.65
CA GLU A 119 -5.76 26.34 -3.63
C GLU A 119 -6.54 25.62 -4.73
N GLU A 120 -6.01 25.56 -5.94
CA GLU A 120 -6.59 24.79 -7.05
C GLU A 120 -6.69 23.31 -6.70
N ALA A 121 -5.64 22.70 -6.16
CA ALA A 121 -5.64 21.31 -5.75
C ALA A 121 -6.69 21.03 -4.66
N ARG A 122 -6.84 21.94 -3.69
CA ARG A 122 -7.86 21.84 -2.66
C ARG A 122 -9.26 21.95 -3.25
N ALA A 123 -9.51 22.92 -4.13
CA ALA A 123 -10.79 23.09 -4.78
C ALA A 123 -11.22 21.86 -5.59
N VAL A 124 -10.28 21.19 -6.26
CA VAL A 124 -10.53 19.94 -6.95
C VAL A 124 -10.96 18.84 -5.96
N LEU A 125 -10.23 18.64 -4.85
CA LEU A 125 -10.57 17.62 -3.86
C LEU A 125 -11.92 17.90 -3.18
N ASP A 126 -12.19 19.15 -2.80
CA ASP A 126 -13.46 19.57 -2.19
C ASP A 126 -14.64 19.32 -3.15
N GLY A 127 -14.44 19.58 -4.44
CA GLY A 127 -15.42 19.32 -5.50
C GLY A 127 -15.77 17.86 -5.70
N LEU A 128 -14.88 16.93 -5.28
CA LEU A 128 -15.13 15.49 -5.40
C LEU A 128 -16.04 14.93 -4.28
N SER A 129 -16.21 15.65 -3.19
CA SER A 129 -16.91 15.14 -1.99
C SER A 129 -18.29 14.54 -2.26
N LYS A 130 -19.06 15.13 -3.17
CA LYS A 130 -20.41 14.67 -3.55
C LYS A 130 -20.43 13.44 -4.47
N TYR A 131 -19.28 13.02 -4.97
CA TYR A 131 -19.11 11.84 -5.83
C TYR A 131 -18.48 10.67 -5.09
N LEU A 132 -18.38 10.74 -3.76
CA LEU A 132 -17.80 9.70 -2.91
C LEU A 132 -18.90 8.98 -2.15
N THR A 133 -18.88 7.65 -2.17
CA THR A 133 -19.64 6.83 -1.22
C THR A 133 -18.93 6.82 0.14
N ASP A 134 -19.58 6.30 1.19
CA ASP A 134 -18.97 6.15 2.50
C ASP A 134 -17.78 5.17 2.44
N GLY A 135 -16.64 5.65 2.94
CA GLY A 135 -15.40 4.88 2.91
C GLY A 135 -14.67 4.88 1.56
N ALA A 136 -15.15 5.64 0.58
CA ALA A 136 -14.51 5.75 -0.74
C ALA A 136 -13.06 6.22 -0.68
N VAL A 137 -12.28 5.84 -1.68
CA VAL A 137 -10.88 6.25 -1.84
C VAL A 137 -10.71 7.13 -3.08
N VAL A 138 -10.04 8.27 -2.89
CA VAL A 138 -9.59 9.13 -3.99
C VAL A 138 -8.13 8.84 -4.26
N SER A 139 -7.80 8.44 -5.49
CA SER A 139 -6.45 8.24 -5.99
C SER A 139 -6.03 9.39 -6.90
N VAL A 140 -4.94 10.07 -6.54
CA VAL A 140 -4.47 11.25 -7.26
C VAL A 140 -2.94 11.26 -7.35
N ALA A 141 -2.40 11.66 -8.49
CA ALA A 141 -0.96 11.78 -8.71
C ALA A 141 -0.49 13.24 -8.65
N THR A 142 0.75 13.44 -8.17
CA THR A 142 1.49 14.69 -8.32
C THR A 142 2.90 14.41 -8.86
N PRO A 143 3.51 15.33 -9.63
CA PRO A 143 4.90 15.21 -10.00
C PRO A 143 5.81 15.14 -8.77
N ALA A 144 6.69 14.13 -8.71
CA ALA A 144 7.66 13.94 -7.63
C ALA A 144 9.03 14.50 -8.01
N THR A 145 9.10 15.80 -8.27
CA THR A 145 10.35 16.48 -8.66
C THR A 145 11.13 16.89 -7.41
N PRO A 146 12.40 16.48 -7.25
CA PRO A 146 13.24 16.93 -6.14
C PRO A 146 13.33 18.46 -6.08
N GLY A 147 13.20 19.04 -4.88
CA GLY A 147 13.32 20.48 -4.65
C GLY A 147 12.07 21.32 -4.96
N ARG A 148 11.01 20.75 -5.52
CA ARG A 148 9.71 21.42 -5.72
C ARG A 148 8.69 20.88 -4.72
N THR A 149 8.58 21.55 -3.56
CA THR A 149 7.67 21.18 -2.44
C THR A 149 6.47 22.12 -2.32
N GLY A 150 6.20 22.96 -3.32
CA GLY A 150 5.10 23.93 -3.33
C GLY A 150 3.90 23.49 -4.15
N GLY A 151 2.86 24.33 -4.16
CA GLY A 151 1.67 24.15 -4.98
C GLY A 151 0.86 22.89 -4.64
N ALA A 152 0.31 22.23 -5.67
CA ALA A 152 -0.51 21.04 -5.53
C ALA A 152 0.18 19.92 -4.75
N ALA A 153 1.50 19.71 -4.94
CA ALA A 153 2.24 18.67 -4.24
C ALA A 153 2.26 18.91 -2.72
N ALA A 154 2.46 20.17 -2.26
CA ALA A 154 2.42 20.49 -0.84
C ALA A 154 1.02 20.26 -0.24
N GLU A 155 -0.03 20.62 -0.96
CA GLU A 155 -1.41 20.40 -0.52
C GLU A 155 -1.70 18.88 -0.40
N LEU A 156 -1.32 18.09 -1.41
CA LEU A 156 -1.51 16.63 -1.35
C LEU A 156 -0.71 15.98 -0.21
N PHE A 157 0.47 16.49 0.12
CA PHE A 157 1.19 16.04 1.32
C PHE A 157 0.44 16.37 2.60
N ARG A 158 -0.13 17.58 2.70
CA ARG A 158 -0.96 17.99 3.84
C ARG A 158 -2.21 17.11 3.96
N GLN A 159 -2.94 16.89 2.85
CA GLN A 159 -4.11 16.04 2.82
C GLN A 159 -3.75 14.58 3.18
N SER A 160 -2.62 14.07 2.69
CA SER A 160 -2.16 12.72 3.01
C SER A 160 -1.77 12.56 4.48
N ALA A 161 -1.35 13.61 5.16
CA ALA A 161 -1.07 13.56 6.60
C ALA A 161 -2.36 13.41 7.44
N LEU A 162 -3.51 13.88 6.91
CA LEU A 162 -4.80 13.85 7.61
C LEU A 162 -5.67 12.66 7.17
N PHE A 163 -5.68 12.36 5.89
CA PHE A 163 -6.64 11.45 5.24
C PHE A 163 -5.96 10.34 4.42
N GLY A 164 -4.62 10.27 4.46
CA GLY A 164 -3.88 9.33 3.62
C GLY A 164 -4.01 7.89 4.09
N VAL A 165 -4.53 7.02 3.22
CA VAL A 165 -4.60 5.57 3.42
C VAL A 165 -3.58 4.81 2.57
N GLY A 166 -2.78 5.50 1.79
CA GLY A 166 -1.68 4.95 1.00
C GLY A 166 -0.93 6.01 0.22
N SER A 167 0.33 5.72 -0.09
CA SER A 167 1.14 6.57 -0.96
C SER A 167 2.18 5.73 -1.68
N ASP A 168 2.30 5.94 -2.99
CA ASP A 168 3.24 5.25 -3.84
C ASP A 168 4.15 6.25 -4.58
N LEU A 169 5.44 5.93 -4.69
CA LEU A 169 6.38 6.67 -5.52
C LEU A 169 6.73 5.85 -6.76
N VAL A 170 6.29 6.31 -7.93
CA VAL A 170 6.54 5.66 -9.21
C VAL A 170 7.70 6.36 -9.90
N VAL A 171 8.91 5.89 -9.64
CA VAL A 171 10.16 6.47 -10.20
C VAL A 171 10.28 6.25 -11.70
N ARG A 172 9.77 5.11 -12.19
CA ARG A 172 9.83 4.76 -13.63
C ARG A 172 8.66 5.37 -14.42
N ASN A 173 8.27 6.58 -14.08
CA ASN A 173 7.39 7.45 -14.87
C ASN A 173 8.19 8.70 -15.23
N GLN A 174 7.81 9.42 -16.26
CA GLN A 174 8.50 10.62 -16.71
C GLN A 174 7.51 11.79 -16.84
N PRO A 175 7.56 12.76 -15.88
CA PRO A 175 8.39 12.77 -14.68
C PRO A 175 7.99 11.69 -13.67
N PRO A 176 8.84 11.38 -12.66
CA PRO A 176 8.42 10.53 -11.53
C PRO A 176 7.15 11.08 -10.88
N LEU A 177 6.23 10.20 -10.50
CA LEU A 177 4.97 10.57 -9.89
C LEU A 177 4.88 10.03 -8.47
N ARG A 178 4.30 10.84 -7.57
CA ARG A 178 3.79 10.39 -6.28
C ARG A 178 2.28 10.24 -6.37
N ILE A 179 1.80 9.08 -6.02
CA ILE A 179 0.38 8.79 -5.96
C ILE A 179 -0.05 8.85 -4.51
N HIS A 180 -1.11 9.58 -4.24
CA HIS A 180 -1.75 9.72 -2.96
C HIS A 180 -3.09 9.02 -3.00
N LYS A 181 -3.39 8.24 -1.97
CA LYS A 181 -4.68 7.59 -1.76
C LYS A 181 -5.30 8.19 -0.51
N LEU A 182 -6.41 8.86 -0.66
CA LEU A 182 -7.07 9.63 0.39
C LEU A 182 -8.45 9.02 0.68
N ARG A 183 -8.83 8.96 1.96
CA ARG A 183 -10.15 8.53 2.42
C ARG A 183 -10.69 9.56 3.40
N PHE A 184 -11.79 10.21 3.06
CA PHE A 184 -12.35 11.31 3.84
C PHE A 184 -13.42 10.88 4.84
N SER A 185 -13.98 9.68 4.71
CA SER A 185 -14.95 9.10 5.64
C SER A 185 -14.50 7.73 6.14
N ARG A 186 -15.08 7.27 7.24
CA ARG A 186 -14.70 5.98 7.83
C ARG A 186 -15.19 4.83 6.97
N ALA A 187 -14.29 3.92 6.60
CA ALA A 187 -14.66 2.71 5.89
C ALA A 187 -15.21 1.64 6.84
N ASP A 188 -16.14 0.84 6.33
CA ASP A 188 -16.62 -0.35 7.02
C ASP A 188 -15.51 -1.41 7.09
N THR A 189 -15.27 -1.94 8.29
CA THR A 189 -14.25 -2.96 8.55
C THR A 189 -14.56 -4.27 7.84
N ALA A 190 -15.84 -4.62 7.70
CA ALA A 190 -16.27 -5.84 7.02
C ALA A 190 -15.76 -5.92 5.56
N LYS A 191 -15.67 -4.79 4.88
CA LYS A 191 -15.10 -4.72 3.51
C LYS A 191 -13.64 -5.21 3.44
N ALA A 192 -12.87 -5.17 4.53
CA ALA A 192 -11.49 -5.61 4.54
C ALA A 192 -11.32 -7.11 4.26
N ALA A 193 -12.30 -7.93 4.68
CA ALA A 193 -12.26 -9.39 4.53
C ALA A 193 -12.31 -9.83 3.06
N THR A 194 -12.93 -9.03 2.19
CA THR A 194 -13.12 -9.33 0.77
C THR A 194 -12.04 -8.71 -0.12
N LEU A 195 -11.15 -7.85 0.43
CA LEU A 195 -10.11 -7.21 -0.35
C LEU A 195 -8.97 -8.17 -0.74
N ALA A 196 -8.48 -8.04 -1.96
CA ALA A 196 -7.18 -8.58 -2.35
C ALA A 196 -6.04 -7.72 -1.77
N PRO A 197 -4.84 -8.30 -1.54
CA PRO A 197 -3.68 -7.53 -1.09
C PRO A 197 -3.34 -6.39 -2.06
N ALA A 198 -3.07 -5.21 -1.52
CA ALA A 198 -2.81 -4.03 -2.33
C ALA A 198 -1.58 -4.19 -3.23
N TYR A 199 -1.69 -3.71 -4.48
CA TYR A 199 -0.55 -3.57 -5.40
C TYR A 199 0.49 -2.60 -4.82
N ARG A 200 1.77 -2.98 -4.88
CA ARG A 200 2.91 -2.19 -4.37
C ARG A 200 3.90 -1.93 -5.50
N PRO A 201 3.81 -0.79 -6.21
CA PRO A 201 4.71 -0.47 -7.32
C PRO A 201 6.14 -0.22 -6.90
N SER A 202 6.40 -0.03 -5.59
CA SER A 202 7.74 0.18 -5.03
C SER A 202 8.60 -1.09 -5.00
N SER A 203 8.04 -2.28 -5.21
CA SER A 203 8.82 -3.50 -5.36
C SER A 203 9.24 -3.73 -6.80
N VAL A 204 10.44 -4.27 -6.99
CA VAL A 204 10.99 -4.59 -8.31
C VAL A 204 10.91 -6.09 -8.53
N PRO A 205 10.19 -6.58 -9.56
CA PRO A 205 10.13 -8.00 -9.87
C PRO A 205 11.51 -8.48 -10.37
N VAL A 206 11.98 -9.58 -9.79
CA VAL A 206 13.17 -10.33 -10.23
C VAL A 206 12.73 -11.56 -11.00
N THR A 207 11.70 -12.23 -10.51
CA THR A 207 11.01 -13.33 -11.19
C THR A 207 9.49 -13.12 -11.05
N ARG A 208 8.69 -14.04 -11.61
CA ARG A 208 7.22 -13.99 -11.46
C ARG A 208 6.76 -14.07 -10.00
N SER A 209 7.50 -14.80 -9.16
CA SER A 209 7.16 -15.07 -7.76
C SER A 209 8.08 -14.39 -6.75
N MET A 210 9.07 -13.60 -7.20
CA MET A 210 10.05 -12.97 -6.33
C MET A 210 10.24 -11.50 -6.70
N HIS A 211 10.06 -10.63 -5.73
CA HIS A 211 10.33 -9.20 -5.81
C HIS A 211 11.47 -8.80 -4.88
N ILE A 212 12.07 -7.67 -5.12
CA ILE A 212 12.95 -6.97 -4.18
C ILE A 212 12.26 -5.69 -3.76
N ASP A 213 12.13 -5.49 -2.46
CA ASP A 213 11.60 -4.25 -1.90
C ASP A 213 12.44 -3.03 -2.30
N SER A 214 11.82 -1.87 -2.45
CA SER A 214 12.49 -0.63 -2.84
C SER A 214 13.67 -0.24 -1.94
N ASN A 215 13.61 -0.59 -0.65
CA ASN A 215 14.73 -0.39 0.27
C ASN A 215 15.95 -1.22 -0.12
N GLY A 216 15.72 -2.45 -0.61
CA GLY A 216 16.80 -3.32 -1.11
C GLY A 216 17.37 -2.80 -2.42
N VAL A 217 16.52 -2.32 -3.32
CA VAL A 217 16.97 -1.71 -4.59
C VAL A 217 17.80 -0.46 -4.32
N ALA A 218 17.36 0.41 -3.42
CA ALA A 218 18.10 1.61 -3.03
C ALA A 218 19.45 1.26 -2.36
N ALA A 219 19.45 0.31 -1.43
CA ALA A 219 20.68 -0.09 -0.72
C ALA A 219 21.69 -0.76 -1.66
N ALA A 220 21.24 -1.64 -2.57
CA ALA A 220 22.10 -2.22 -3.59
C ALA A 220 22.64 -1.16 -4.58
N GLY A 221 21.79 -0.21 -4.97
CA GLY A 221 22.19 0.93 -5.81
C GLY A 221 23.27 1.79 -5.16
N ILE A 222 23.15 2.07 -3.86
CA ILE A 222 24.18 2.77 -3.09
C ILE A 222 25.49 1.96 -3.06
N ALA A 223 25.42 0.65 -2.81
CA ALA A 223 26.59 -0.21 -2.80
C ALA A 223 27.31 -0.23 -4.16
N LEU A 224 26.57 -0.34 -5.26
CA LEU A 224 27.12 -0.29 -6.63
C LEU A 224 27.69 1.11 -6.97
N GLY A 225 27.03 2.18 -6.53
CA GLY A 225 27.53 3.55 -6.68
C GLY A 225 28.87 3.77 -5.95
N LEU A 226 28.98 3.27 -4.71
CA LEU A 226 30.25 3.29 -3.96
C LEU A 226 31.34 2.46 -4.64
N ALA A 227 30.98 1.30 -5.22
CA ALA A 227 31.90 0.49 -6.00
C ALA A 227 32.43 1.24 -7.23
N ALA A 228 31.53 1.90 -7.97
CA ALA A 228 31.91 2.71 -9.14
C ALA A 228 32.82 3.88 -8.76
N LEU A 229 32.50 4.60 -7.69
CA LEU A 229 33.34 5.70 -7.17
C LEU A 229 34.73 5.20 -6.72
N ALA A 230 34.78 4.10 -5.97
CA ALA A 230 36.06 3.52 -5.52
C ALA A 230 36.94 3.07 -6.70
N ARG A 231 36.30 2.48 -7.75
CA ARG A 231 36.97 2.07 -8.97
C ARG A 231 37.51 3.27 -9.74
N SER A 232 36.73 4.35 -9.87
CA SER A 232 37.17 5.56 -10.58
C SER A 232 38.30 6.30 -9.84
N ALA A 233 38.23 6.38 -8.52
CA ALA A 233 39.24 7.05 -7.70
C ALA A 233 40.54 6.26 -7.58
N ARG A 234 40.53 4.93 -7.62
CA ARG A 234 41.67 4.03 -7.48
C ARG A 234 41.56 2.82 -8.40
N PRO A 235 41.72 2.97 -9.71
CA PRO A 235 41.44 1.90 -10.69
C PRO A 235 42.35 0.66 -10.51
N ALA A 236 43.57 0.82 -9.98
CA ALA A 236 44.50 -0.28 -9.70
C ALA A 236 44.15 -1.07 -8.41
N SER A 237 43.31 -0.51 -7.52
CA SER A 237 42.90 -1.15 -6.28
C SER A 237 41.70 -2.08 -6.52
N LYS A 238 41.65 -3.24 -5.85
CA LYS A 238 40.52 -4.17 -5.86
C LYS A 238 39.47 -3.86 -4.77
N LEU A 239 39.66 -2.80 -3.97
CA LEU A 239 38.73 -2.44 -2.86
C LEU A 239 37.29 -2.17 -3.32
N TRP A 240 37.09 -1.76 -4.58
CA TRP A 240 35.75 -1.59 -5.16
C TRP A 240 34.94 -2.90 -5.24
N LEU A 241 35.61 -4.06 -5.21
CA LEU A 241 34.91 -5.36 -5.20
C LEU A 241 34.10 -5.58 -3.91
N LEU A 242 34.52 -5.04 -2.76
CA LEU A 242 33.81 -5.20 -1.49
C LEU A 242 32.37 -4.68 -1.56
N PRO A 243 32.09 -3.40 -1.89
CA PRO A 243 30.74 -2.92 -2.02
C PRO A 243 30.01 -3.52 -3.24
N ALA A 244 30.71 -3.86 -4.32
CA ALA A 244 30.10 -4.54 -5.47
C ALA A 244 29.55 -5.93 -5.11
N LEU A 245 30.34 -6.76 -4.40
CA LEU A 245 29.93 -8.08 -3.95
C LEU A 245 28.85 -8.01 -2.84
N ALA A 246 28.85 -6.94 -2.04
CA ALA A 246 27.82 -6.75 -1.01
C ALA A 246 26.44 -6.40 -1.59
N ALA A 247 26.36 -5.88 -2.82
CA ALA A 247 25.10 -5.43 -3.41
C ALA A 247 24.06 -6.55 -3.54
N ALA A 248 24.46 -7.76 -3.96
CA ALA A 248 23.56 -8.89 -4.14
C ALA A 248 23.00 -9.42 -2.80
N PRO A 249 23.78 -9.73 -1.76
CA PRO A 249 23.24 -10.16 -0.47
C PRO A 249 22.41 -9.08 0.22
N VAL A 250 22.76 -7.79 0.05
CA VAL A 250 21.95 -6.67 0.56
C VAL A 250 20.60 -6.63 -0.15
N ALA A 251 20.55 -6.77 -1.47
CA ALA A 251 19.28 -6.86 -2.19
C ALA A 251 18.46 -8.08 -1.75
N ALA A 252 19.11 -9.24 -1.62
CA ALA A 252 18.47 -10.51 -1.24
C ALA A 252 17.87 -10.48 0.18
N PHE A 253 18.44 -9.70 1.09
CA PHE A 253 17.86 -9.46 2.42
C PHE A 253 16.46 -8.85 2.34
N PHE A 254 16.24 -7.96 1.36
CA PHE A 254 14.96 -7.30 1.12
C PHE A 254 14.07 -8.04 0.12
N ARG A 255 14.28 -9.35 -0.05
CA ARG A 255 13.42 -10.16 -0.90
C ARG A 255 12.00 -10.20 -0.38
N ASP A 256 11.05 -10.18 -1.29
CA ASP A 256 9.62 -10.17 -1.04
C ASP A 256 8.97 -11.22 -1.96
N PRO A 257 8.94 -12.48 -1.56
CA PRO A 257 8.29 -13.53 -2.33
C PRO A 257 6.77 -13.38 -2.32
N GLU A 258 6.13 -13.76 -3.41
CA GLU A 258 4.68 -13.99 -3.40
C GLU A 258 4.33 -15.11 -2.43
N ARG A 259 3.17 -15.01 -1.83
CA ARG A 259 2.70 -15.92 -0.77
C ARG A 259 1.28 -16.39 -1.05
N ASP A 260 1.10 -17.69 -0.97
CA ASP A 260 -0.24 -18.27 -0.97
C ASP A 260 -0.86 -18.10 0.41
N THR A 261 -1.86 -17.23 0.48
CA THR A 261 -2.59 -16.95 1.72
C THR A 261 -3.77 -17.90 1.85
N PRO A 262 -3.95 -18.59 2.98
CA PRO A 262 -5.08 -19.48 3.21
C PRO A 262 -6.42 -18.78 2.98
N THR A 263 -7.35 -19.45 2.32
CA THR A 263 -8.71 -18.93 2.05
C THR A 263 -9.70 -19.17 3.20
N ASP A 264 -9.37 -20.04 4.16
CA ASP A 264 -10.20 -20.27 5.35
C ASP A 264 -10.42 -18.95 6.11
N PRO A 265 -11.69 -18.47 6.26
CA PRO A 265 -11.98 -17.20 6.92
C PRO A 265 -11.54 -17.18 8.39
N ARG A 266 -11.50 -18.34 9.05
CA ARG A 266 -11.06 -18.44 10.45
C ARG A 266 -9.56 -18.48 10.64
N ALA A 267 -8.76 -18.51 9.55
CA ALA A 267 -7.32 -18.58 9.65
C ALA A 267 -6.71 -17.21 10.03
N VAL A 268 -5.84 -17.20 11.02
CA VAL A 268 -4.93 -16.12 11.37
C VAL A 268 -3.54 -16.52 10.88
N VAL A 269 -2.94 -15.74 9.99
CA VAL A 269 -1.64 -16.11 9.41
C VAL A 269 -0.47 -15.46 10.15
N ALA A 270 0.73 -16.05 10.00
CA ALA A 270 1.94 -15.49 10.55
C ALA A 270 2.23 -14.09 9.96
N ALA A 271 2.59 -13.13 10.81
CA ALA A 271 2.95 -11.79 10.36
C ALA A 271 4.37 -11.72 9.77
N SER A 272 5.20 -12.75 9.96
CA SER A 272 6.57 -12.84 9.42
C SER A 272 7.01 -14.28 9.23
N ASP A 273 8.07 -14.47 8.44
CA ASP A 273 8.83 -15.71 8.45
C ASP A 273 9.61 -15.81 9.77
N GLY A 274 9.84 -17.04 10.24
CA GLY A 274 10.71 -17.22 11.41
C GLY A 274 10.40 -18.44 12.27
N LYS A 275 10.84 -18.36 13.52
CA LYS A 275 10.64 -19.40 14.54
C LYS A 275 9.77 -18.86 15.68
N VAL A 276 8.74 -19.61 16.07
CA VAL A 276 7.89 -19.27 17.21
C VAL A 276 8.69 -19.30 18.49
N LEU A 277 8.74 -18.18 19.21
CA LEU A 277 9.44 -18.01 20.49
C LEU A 277 8.54 -18.27 21.67
N SER A 278 7.30 -17.75 21.63
CA SER A 278 6.33 -17.93 22.70
C SER A 278 4.91 -17.96 22.15
N VAL A 279 4.05 -18.67 22.84
CA VAL A 279 2.60 -18.69 22.68
C VAL A 279 2.05 -18.58 24.09
N GLU A 280 1.46 -17.43 24.42
CA GLU A 280 1.05 -17.14 25.79
C GLU A 280 -0.16 -16.22 25.86
N ARG A 281 -0.82 -16.20 27.00
CA ARG A 281 -1.92 -15.28 27.29
C ARG A 281 -1.40 -14.20 28.23
N LEU A 282 -1.73 -12.96 27.93
CA LEU A 282 -1.31 -11.81 28.73
C LEU A 282 -2.21 -10.60 28.45
N THR A 283 -2.14 -9.61 29.31
CA THR A 283 -2.76 -8.30 29.10
C THR A 283 -1.75 -7.30 28.54
N ASP A 284 -2.19 -6.45 27.64
CA ASP A 284 -1.42 -5.30 27.13
C ASP A 284 -2.36 -4.08 27.04
N GLU A 285 -2.32 -3.19 28.03
CA GLU A 285 -3.19 -2.01 28.13
C GLU A 285 -3.12 -1.10 26.88
N ARG A 286 -2.02 -1.17 26.12
CA ARG A 286 -1.83 -0.40 24.88
C ARG A 286 -2.73 -0.87 23.73
N LEU A 287 -3.23 -2.10 23.83
CA LEU A 287 -4.15 -2.70 22.84
C LEU A 287 -5.62 -2.64 23.30
N GLY A 288 -5.85 -2.21 24.55
CA GLY A 288 -7.17 -2.14 25.16
C GLY A 288 -7.36 -3.08 26.34
N GLU A 289 -8.59 -3.18 26.80
CA GLU A 289 -8.97 -4.06 27.92
C GLU A 289 -9.05 -5.52 27.47
N GLY A 290 -8.78 -6.44 28.41
CA GLY A 290 -8.91 -7.87 28.21
C GLY A 290 -7.58 -8.60 28.06
N GLU A 291 -7.70 -9.92 27.94
CA GLU A 291 -6.57 -10.83 27.76
C GLU A 291 -6.34 -11.08 26.27
N PHE A 292 -5.08 -11.09 25.86
CA PHE A 292 -4.67 -11.38 24.48
C PHE A 292 -3.88 -12.70 24.43
N LEU A 293 -4.18 -13.51 23.41
CA LEU A 293 -3.31 -14.58 22.94
C LEU A 293 -2.19 -13.96 22.11
N ARG A 294 -0.95 -14.01 22.62
CA ARG A 294 0.23 -13.56 21.88
C ARG A 294 0.98 -14.73 21.25
N VAL A 295 1.27 -14.61 19.95
CA VAL A 295 2.20 -15.47 19.24
C VAL A 295 3.40 -14.63 18.81
N ALA A 296 4.57 -14.91 19.38
CA ALA A 296 5.82 -14.20 19.10
C ALA A 296 6.70 -15.01 18.14
N VAL A 297 7.19 -14.37 17.07
CA VAL A 297 8.01 -15.00 16.03
C VAL A 297 9.33 -14.26 15.91
N PHE A 298 10.44 -14.98 16.01
CA PHE A 298 11.80 -14.47 15.77
C PHE A 298 12.18 -14.61 14.32
N LEU A 299 12.67 -13.52 13.72
CA LEU A 299 13.22 -13.50 12.38
C LEU A 299 14.74 -13.54 12.43
N SER A 300 15.35 -14.60 11.90
CA SER A 300 16.80 -14.65 11.68
C SER A 300 17.18 -13.78 10.48
N VAL A 301 18.45 -13.45 10.33
CA VAL A 301 18.93 -12.65 9.17
C VAL A 301 18.60 -13.29 7.81
N LEU A 302 18.43 -14.61 7.78
CA LEU A 302 18.11 -15.37 6.57
C LEU A 302 16.62 -15.45 6.28
N ASP A 303 15.74 -15.07 7.21
CA ASP A 303 14.30 -15.07 7.00
C ASP A 303 13.85 -13.85 6.17
N VAL A 304 12.63 -13.89 5.64
CA VAL A 304 12.07 -12.74 4.92
C VAL A 304 11.63 -11.68 5.94
N HIS A 305 12.10 -10.45 5.75
CA HIS A 305 11.86 -9.35 6.68
C HIS A 305 10.68 -8.45 6.29
N VAL A 306 10.04 -8.70 5.16
CA VAL A 306 8.76 -8.06 4.82
C VAL A 306 7.67 -8.68 5.68
N ASN A 307 7.06 -7.85 6.53
CA ASN A 307 5.98 -8.27 7.42
C ASN A 307 4.62 -8.20 6.72
N ARG A 308 3.73 -9.07 7.15
CA ARG A 308 2.41 -9.29 6.57
C ARG A 308 1.31 -9.09 7.60
N VAL A 309 0.16 -8.66 7.14
CA VAL A 309 -1.05 -8.51 7.96
C VAL A 309 -1.59 -9.90 8.30
N PRO A 310 -1.78 -10.24 9.59
CA PRO A 310 -2.22 -11.59 9.99
C PRO A 310 -3.69 -11.85 9.72
N VAL A 311 -4.52 -10.82 9.75
CA VAL A 311 -5.98 -10.85 9.57
C VAL A 311 -6.44 -9.62 8.81
N ALA A 312 -7.52 -9.72 8.06
CA ALA A 312 -8.12 -8.54 7.44
C ALA A 312 -8.71 -7.60 8.49
N GLY A 313 -8.67 -6.30 8.23
CA GLY A 313 -9.19 -5.31 9.16
C GLY A 313 -8.88 -3.88 8.74
N ARG A 314 -9.18 -2.94 9.62
CA ARG A 314 -8.86 -1.53 9.46
C ARG A 314 -7.78 -1.12 10.46
N VAL A 315 -6.73 -0.47 10.00
CA VAL A 315 -5.72 0.14 10.87
C VAL A 315 -6.35 1.30 11.64
N THR A 316 -6.43 1.17 12.96
CA THR A 316 -7.01 2.20 13.84
C THR A 316 -5.98 3.05 14.53
N ASP A 317 -4.79 2.47 14.78
CA ASP A 317 -3.70 3.20 15.41
C ASP A 317 -2.33 2.66 14.98
N TYR A 318 -1.34 3.53 15.04
CA TYR A 318 0.07 3.21 14.86
C TYR A 318 0.92 4.10 15.75
N PHE A 319 1.66 3.49 16.65
CA PHE A 319 2.59 4.20 17.52
C PHE A 319 3.87 3.40 17.77
N VAL A 320 4.93 4.12 18.12
CA VAL A 320 6.23 3.55 18.42
C VAL A 320 6.56 3.80 19.88
N ILE A 321 7.01 2.77 20.57
CA ILE A 321 7.51 2.84 21.93
C ILE A 321 9.02 2.80 21.87
N ASP A 322 9.65 3.77 22.48
CA ASP A 322 11.10 3.81 22.62
C ASP A 322 11.59 2.70 23.57
N GLY A 323 12.81 2.24 23.31
CA GLY A 323 13.37 1.14 24.09
C GLY A 323 14.80 0.78 23.70
N GLY A 324 15.21 -0.41 24.13
CA GLY A 324 16.54 -0.96 23.85
C GLY A 324 16.65 -1.68 22.51
N TYR A 325 17.78 -2.34 22.35
CA TYR A 325 18.14 -3.17 21.19
C TYR A 325 18.74 -4.51 21.64
N ALA A 326 18.14 -5.13 22.65
CA ALA A 326 18.57 -6.44 23.14
C ALA A 326 18.36 -7.52 22.07
N ASN A 327 19.04 -8.67 22.23
CA ASN A 327 18.83 -9.81 21.35
C ASN A 327 17.35 -10.23 21.38
N ALA A 328 16.72 -10.24 20.20
CA ALA A 328 15.28 -10.51 20.03
C ALA A 328 14.82 -11.88 20.56
N MET A 329 15.76 -12.82 20.81
CA MET A 329 15.50 -14.14 21.39
C MET A 329 15.44 -14.15 22.92
N THR A 330 15.79 -13.07 23.59
CA THR A 330 15.84 -12.99 25.05
C THR A 330 14.64 -12.26 25.63
N ALA A 331 14.33 -12.49 26.91
CA ALA A 331 13.27 -11.78 27.62
C ALA A 331 13.49 -10.25 27.62
N ALA A 332 14.74 -9.79 27.62
CA ALA A 332 15.07 -8.37 27.54
C ALA A 332 14.53 -7.68 26.28
N ALA A 333 14.22 -8.43 25.22
CA ALA A 333 13.64 -7.89 23.99
C ALA A 333 12.20 -7.35 24.19
N GLU A 334 11.54 -7.66 25.29
CA GLU A 334 10.24 -7.04 25.63
C GLU A 334 10.35 -5.52 25.80
N HIS A 335 11.53 -5.03 26.16
CA HIS A 335 11.82 -3.60 26.34
C HIS A 335 12.54 -2.97 25.13
N ASN A 336 12.60 -3.66 24.01
CA ASN A 336 13.15 -3.09 22.78
C ASN A 336 12.18 -2.07 22.16
N VAL A 337 12.74 -1.20 21.30
CA VAL A 337 11.91 -0.32 20.45
C VAL A 337 10.87 -1.18 19.73
N ALA A 338 9.61 -0.82 19.89
CA ALA A 338 8.47 -1.57 19.38
C ALA A 338 7.51 -0.66 18.63
N ALA A 339 7.12 -1.05 17.42
CA ALA A 339 6.07 -0.39 16.65
C ALA A 339 4.80 -1.22 16.70
N TYR A 340 3.75 -0.62 17.23
CA TYR A 340 2.42 -1.19 17.34
C TYR A 340 1.57 -0.76 16.15
N THR A 341 0.99 -1.72 15.46
CA THR A 341 -0.08 -1.50 14.48
C THR A 341 -1.33 -2.14 15.04
N VAL A 342 -2.34 -1.34 15.32
CA VAL A 342 -3.61 -1.79 15.88
C VAL A 342 -4.63 -1.91 14.77
N LEU A 343 -5.28 -3.07 14.70
CA LEU A 343 -6.31 -3.39 13.72
C LEU A 343 -7.66 -3.54 14.42
N ASP A 344 -8.67 -2.90 13.88
CA ASP A 344 -10.07 -3.18 14.15
C ASP A 344 -10.56 -4.27 13.20
N THR A 345 -11.09 -5.36 13.73
CA THR A 345 -11.54 -6.53 12.95
C THR A 345 -12.92 -6.98 13.43
N ASP A 346 -13.59 -7.83 12.66
CA ASP A 346 -14.89 -8.43 13.07
C ASP A 346 -14.79 -9.26 14.36
N HIS A 347 -13.56 -9.66 14.72
CA HIS A 347 -13.28 -10.43 15.93
C HIS A 347 -12.76 -9.57 17.09
N GLY A 348 -12.75 -8.24 16.96
CA GLY A 348 -12.22 -7.29 17.93
C GLY A 348 -10.82 -6.79 17.59
N THR A 349 -10.17 -6.19 18.57
CA THR A 349 -8.85 -5.56 18.41
C THR A 349 -7.75 -6.61 18.23
N VAL A 350 -6.95 -6.45 17.17
CA VAL A 350 -5.77 -7.26 16.90
C VAL A 350 -4.54 -6.35 16.87
N GLY A 351 -3.50 -6.72 17.61
CA GLY A 351 -2.22 -6.02 17.61
C GLY A 351 -1.17 -6.76 16.77
N VAL A 352 -0.44 -6.02 15.94
CA VAL A 352 0.78 -6.52 15.31
C VAL A 352 1.94 -5.64 15.77
N VAL A 353 2.88 -6.24 16.51
CA VAL A 353 3.97 -5.51 17.15
C VAL A 353 5.29 -5.93 16.52
N GLN A 354 5.95 -4.99 15.87
CA GLN A 354 7.27 -5.15 15.28
C GLN A 354 8.31 -4.68 16.31
N ARG A 355 9.21 -5.58 16.75
CA ARG A 355 10.25 -5.26 17.71
C ARG A 355 11.62 -5.29 17.07
N THR A 356 12.43 -4.32 17.41
CA THR A 356 13.85 -4.29 17.03
C THR A 356 14.64 -5.40 17.72
N GLY A 357 15.84 -5.67 17.22
CA GLY A 357 16.80 -6.58 17.82
C GLY A 357 18.20 -5.98 17.85
N LEU A 358 19.21 -6.79 18.11
CA LEU A 358 20.58 -6.33 18.30
C LEU A 358 21.13 -5.51 17.13
N ILE A 359 20.79 -5.86 15.90
CA ILE A 359 21.25 -5.19 14.67
C ILE A 359 20.12 -4.35 14.05
N ALA A 360 18.86 -4.75 14.26
CA ALA A 360 17.68 -4.10 13.73
C ALA A 360 17.41 -2.78 14.47
N ARG A 361 17.55 -1.65 13.78
CA ARG A 361 17.35 -0.32 14.37
C ARG A 361 16.27 0.51 13.67
N ARG A 362 15.61 -0.04 12.64
CA ARG A 362 14.58 0.70 11.91
C ARG A 362 13.43 -0.21 11.50
N ILE A 363 12.25 0.22 11.91
CA ILE A 363 10.97 -0.33 11.48
C ILE A 363 10.42 0.59 10.40
N VAL A 364 9.91 0.01 9.32
CA VAL A 364 9.27 0.75 8.22
C VAL A 364 7.82 0.32 8.16
N GLN A 365 6.93 1.26 8.45
CA GLN A 365 5.48 1.08 8.34
C GLN A 365 4.99 1.55 6.97
N ARG A 366 4.00 0.83 6.40
CA ARG A 366 3.44 1.12 5.06
C ARG A 366 1.92 1.14 5.02
N THR A 367 1.28 0.84 6.14
CA THR A 367 -0.18 0.82 6.28
C THR A 367 -0.59 1.96 7.22
N PRO A 368 -0.88 3.16 6.70
CA PRO A 368 -1.32 4.29 7.53
C PRO A 368 -2.61 3.99 8.29
N VAL A 369 -2.86 4.75 9.35
CA VAL A 369 -4.14 4.73 10.08
C VAL A 369 -5.29 5.05 9.12
N GLY A 370 -6.40 4.33 9.23
CA GLY A 370 -7.56 4.43 8.34
C GLY A 370 -7.52 3.47 7.15
N THR A 371 -6.38 2.83 6.87
CA THR A 371 -6.27 1.85 5.76
C THR A 371 -7.06 0.58 6.06
N LEU A 372 -7.83 0.11 5.09
CA LEU A 372 -8.31 -1.28 5.08
C LEU A 372 -7.20 -2.18 4.53
N VAL A 373 -6.91 -3.23 5.26
CA VAL A 373 -5.85 -4.19 4.91
C VAL A 373 -6.39 -5.59 4.76
N ALA A 374 -5.99 -6.26 3.70
CA ALA A 374 -6.31 -7.67 3.47
C ALA A 374 -5.41 -8.58 4.31
N ARG A 375 -5.88 -9.79 4.63
CA ARG A 375 -5.04 -10.83 5.21
C ARG A 375 -3.89 -11.18 4.26
N GLY A 376 -2.67 -11.30 4.78
CA GLY A 376 -1.47 -11.55 3.98
C GLY A 376 -0.87 -10.32 3.29
N GLU A 377 -1.51 -9.15 3.37
CA GLU A 377 -1.02 -7.91 2.79
C GLU A 377 0.31 -7.47 3.41
N ARG A 378 1.16 -6.82 2.62
CA ARG A 378 2.45 -6.26 3.06
C ARG A 378 2.22 -5.04 3.95
N MET A 379 2.57 -5.14 5.24
CA MET A 379 2.37 -4.04 6.19
C MET A 379 3.60 -3.19 6.45
N GLY A 380 4.78 -3.75 6.20
CA GLY A 380 6.03 -3.07 6.47
C GLY A 380 7.21 -4.02 6.49
N LEU A 381 8.30 -3.58 7.05
CA LEU A 381 9.48 -4.41 7.25
C LEU A 381 10.31 -3.98 8.47
N ILE A 382 11.07 -4.91 9.03
CA ILE A 382 12.05 -4.66 10.08
C ILE A 382 13.43 -4.96 9.49
N ARG A 383 14.44 -4.12 9.74
CA ARG A 383 15.80 -4.34 9.24
C ARG A 383 16.62 -5.12 10.25
N PHE A 384 17.09 -6.34 9.89
CA PHE A 384 18.06 -7.21 10.55
C PHE A 384 17.75 -7.69 11.99
N GLY A 385 17.44 -9.00 12.13
CA GLY A 385 17.33 -9.72 13.39
C GLY A 385 16.30 -9.14 14.35
N SER A 386 15.06 -9.58 14.24
CA SER A 386 13.91 -8.90 14.81
C SER A 386 12.88 -9.90 15.32
N ARG A 387 11.84 -9.40 15.95
CA ARG A 387 10.71 -10.18 16.45
C ARG A 387 9.41 -9.52 16.02
N THR A 388 8.44 -10.34 15.64
CA THR A 388 7.08 -9.89 15.36
C THR A 388 6.13 -10.62 16.29
N ASP A 389 5.27 -9.88 17.00
CA ASP A 389 4.25 -10.44 17.89
C ASP A 389 2.87 -10.16 17.29
N VAL A 390 2.01 -11.17 17.29
CA VAL A 390 0.59 -11.06 16.94
C VAL A 390 -0.22 -11.25 18.22
N TYR A 391 -1.07 -10.27 18.53
CA TYR A 391 -1.97 -10.26 19.68
C TYR A 391 -3.40 -10.40 19.19
N LEU A 392 -4.12 -11.40 19.69
CA LEU A 392 -5.49 -11.73 19.35
C LEU A 392 -6.34 -11.74 20.62
N PRO A 393 -7.62 -11.34 20.62
CA PRO A 393 -8.50 -11.52 21.77
C PRO A 393 -8.50 -12.97 22.22
N ALA A 394 -8.11 -13.22 23.49
CA ALA A 394 -7.85 -14.58 23.99
C ALA A 394 -9.12 -15.45 24.12
N ASP A 395 -10.27 -14.81 24.23
CA ASP A 395 -11.58 -15.45 24.27
C ASP A 395 -12.08 -15.88 22.88
N ARG A 396 -11.49 -15.35 21.79
CA ARG A 396 -11.96 -15.54 20.40
C ARG A 396 -11.00 -16.33 19.52
N ALA A 397 -9.77 -16.59 19.96
CA ALA A 397 -8.77 -17.26 19.15
C ALA A 397 -8.05 -18.38 19.89
N ASP A 398 -7.75 -19.45 19.15
CA ASP A 398 -6.93 -20.57 19.62
C ASP A 398 -5.66 -20.68 18.77
N ALA A 399 -4.50 -20.82 19.44
CA ALA A 399 -3.22 -21.04 18.76
C ALA A 399 -3.18 -22.40 18.07
N THR A 400 -2.60 -22.45 16.88
CA THR A 400 -2.39 -23.68 16.10
C THR A 400 -0.91 -24.04 16.00
N VAL A 401 -0.03 -23.24 16.59
CA VAL A 401 1.42 -23.44 16.62
C VAL A 401 1.93 -23.56 18.05
N THR A 402 3.12 -24.15 18.18
CA THR A 402 3.84 -24.31 19.44
C THR A 402 5.22 -23.65 19.37
N VAL A 403 5.83 -23.46 20.56
CA VAL A 403 7.20 -22.94 20.65
C VAL A 403 8.17 -23.82 19.89
N GLY A 404 8.95 -23.23 19.02
CA GLY A 404 9.93 -23.95 18.19
C GLY A 404 9.48 -24.19 16.75
N ASP A 405 8.20 -24.07 16.43
CA ASP A 405 7.70 -24.24 15.08
C ASP A 405 8.27 -23.18 14.14
N ARG A 406 8.49 -23.56 12.88
CA ARG A 406 8.83 -22.61 11.81
C ARG A 406 7.58 -22.20 11.07
N VAL A 407 7.47 -20.89 10.86
CA VAL A 407 6.32 -20.29 10.19
C VAL A 407 6.78 -19.44 9.02
N ILE A 408 5.89 -19.29 8.04
CA ILE A 408 6.06 -18.50 6.82
C ILE A 408 4.99 -17.41 6.82
N GLY A 409 5.42 -16.16 6.75
CA GLY A 409 4.54 -14.99 6.75
C GLY A 409 3.50 -15.05 5.65
N ALA A 410 2.27 -14.71 5.95
CA ALA A 410 1.07 -14.79 5.13
C ALA A 410 0.58 -16.21 4.80
N SER A 411 1.41 -17.26 4.92
CA SER A 411 1.04 -18.62 4.51
C SER A 411 0.77 -19.57 5.67
N SER A 412 1.59 -19.52 6.74
CA SER A 412 1.41 -20.39 7.90
C SER A 412 0.26 -19.88 8.78
N VAL A 413 -0.68 -20.77 9.12
CA VAL A 413 -1.75 -20.47 10.09
C VAL A 413 -1.17 -20.60 11.49
N ILE A 414 -1.19 -19.52 12.29
CA ILE A 414 -0.66 -19.46 13.67
C ILE A 414 -1.75 -19.54 14.72
N ALA A 415 -2.97 -19.19 14.35
CA ALA A 415 -4.15 -19.31 15.18
C ALA A 415 -5.41 -19.46 14.32
N ARG A 416 -6.53 -19.82 14.96
CA ARG A 416 -7.86 -19.83 14.33
C ARG A 416 -8.87 -19.12 15.22
N TRP A 417 -9.73 -18.39 14.58
CA TRP A 417 -10.93 -17.85 15.23
C TRP A 417 -11.87 -18.99 15.63
N ARG A 418 -12.49 -18.85 16.79
CA ARG A 418 -13.49 -19.79 17.33
C ARG A 418 -14.81 -19.73 16.59
#